data_5e141ae58db264d4cdaa52a9fc4a3e8c
#
_entry.id   5e141ae58db264d4cdaa52a9fc4a3e8c
#
_cell.length_a   1.000
_cell.length_b   1.000
_cell.length_c   1.000
_cell.angle_alpha   90.00
_cell.angle_beta   90.00
_cell.angle_gamma   90.00
#
_symmetry.space_group_name_H-M   'P 1'
#
loop_
_entity.id
_entity.type
_entity.pdbx_description
1 polymer ?
#
loop_
_entity_poly.entity_id
_entity_poly.type
_entity_poly.pdbx_seq_one_letter_code
_entity_poly.pdbx_strand_id
1 'polypeptide(L)'
;CAKIQIIYNFKQFILFFRLLCKKLTTNVMEKAKVYFTDFRTKANGDGLPTKLKNLIKKAGLADLDLEGKFVAIKMHFGELGNISYLRPNYARAVVDVVKELGGRPFLTDCNTLYPGSRKNALEHLYCAWENGFTPLTVGCPILIGDGLKGTDEVEVPVAGGEYVEKAKIGRAVMDADVFISLSHFKGHEEAGFGGALKNIGMGCGSTRGKAEMHESEKPAVHADQCVGCGVCAENCAHWA
;
A
#
# COMPACT_ATOMS: atom_id res chain seq x y z
N CYS A 1 -0.59 16.63 1.95
CA CYS A 1 -0.81 16.55 0.48
C CYS A 1 -0.89 15.10 0.07
N ALA A 2 -2.08 14.63 -0.36
CA ALA A 2 -2.22 13.29 -0.92
C ALA A 2 -1.51 13.25 -2.28
N LYS A 3 -0.49 12.41 -2.42
CA LYS A 3 0.13 12.10 -3.70
C LYS A 3 -0.45 10.78 -4.19
N ILE A 4 -0.98 10.77 -5.40
CA ILE A 4 -1.42 9.55 -6.07
C ILE A 4 -0.28 9.15 -6.99
N GLN A 5 0.24 7.95 -6.79
CA GLN A 5 1.17 7.33 -7.70
C GLN A 5 0.45 6.16 -8.39
N ILE A 6 0.28 6.27 -9.70
CA ILE A 6 -0.27 5.20 -10.53
C ILE A 6 0.92 4.40 -11.05
N ILE A 7 0.97 3.12 -10.70
CA ILE A 7 1.99 2.19 -11.17
C ILE A 7 1.32 1.23 -12.13
N TYR A 8 1.74 1.30 -13.39
CA TYR A 8 1.27 0.44 -14.46
C TYR A 8 1.80 -0.98 -14.26
N ASN A 9 0.91 -1.97 -14.13
CA ASN A 9 1.23 -3.40 -14.12
C ASN A 9 2.33 -3.82 -13.11
N PHE A 10 1.92 -4.42 -11.99
CA PHE A 10 2.83 -4.79 -10.91
C PHE A 10 3.93 -5.78 -11.36
N LYS A 11 3.63 -6.66 -12.33
CA LYS A 11 4.63 -7.54 -12.98
C LYS A 11 5.67 -6.74 -13.78
N GLN A 12 5.27 -5.63 -14.43
CA GLN A 12 6.20 -4.71 -15.10
C GLN A 12 6.94 -3.79 -14.12
N PHE A 13 6.38 -3.50 -12.94
CA PHE A 13 7.06 -2.74 -11.91
C PHE A 13 8.29 -3.49 -11.38
N ILE A 14 8.17 -4.80 -11.16
CA ILE A 14 9.31 -5.65 -10.79
C ILE A 14 10.34 -5.70 -11.94
N LEU A 15 9.90 -5.78 -13.19
CA LEU A 15 10.75 -5.72 -14.37
C LEU A 15 11.37 -4.32 -14.56
N PHE A 16 10.63 -3.26 -14.26
CA PHE A 16 11.09 -1.87 -14.33
C PHE A 16 12.12 -1.56 -13.24
N PHE A 17 11.95 -2.06 -12.01
CA PHE A 17 12.97 -1.97 -10.96
C PHE A 17 14.25 -2.74 -11.36
N ARG A 18 14.10 -3.89 -12.00
CA ARG A 18 15.22 -4.67 -12.55
C ARG A 18 15.95 -3.94 -13.68
N LEU A 19 15.23 -3.17 -14.51
CA LEU A 19 15.79 -2.34 -15.58
C LEU A 19 16.42 -1.05 -15.02
N LEU A 20 15.87 -0.45 -13.97
CA LEU A 20 16.46 0.71 -13.29
C LEU A 20 17.80 0.37 -12.63
N CYS A 21 17.90 -0.75 -11.93
CA CYS A 21 19.17 -1.21 -11.34
C CYS A 21 20.24 -1.52 -12.39
N LYS A 22 19.85 -2.01 -13.59
CA LYS A 22 20.80 -2.26 -14.69
C LYS A 22 21.18 -1.01 -15.50
N LYS A 23 20.35 0.06 -15.49
CA LYS A 23 20.57 1.29 -16.27
C LYS A 23 21.30 2.41 -15.54
N LEU A 24 21.67 2.22 -14.28
CA LEU A 24 22.38 3.23 -13.50
C LEU A 24 23.80 3.51 -13.97
N THR A 25 24.28 2.84 -15.01
CA THR A 25 25.65 3.02 -15.48
C THR A 25 25.85 3.93 -16.70
N THR A 26 24.84 4.34 -17.48
CA THR A 26 25.10 5.15 -18.69
C THR A 26 23.91 5.87 -19.35
N ASN A 27 22.84 6.31 -18.70
CA ASN A 27 21.88 7.14 -19.43
C ASN A 27 21.26 8.25 -18.54
N VAL A 28 21.20 9.46 -19.11
CA VAL A 28 20.41 10.59 -18.59
C VAL A 28 18.97 10.09 -18.34
N MET A 29 18.62 9.93 -17.09
CA MET A 29 17.25 9.52 -16.71
C MET A 29 16.27 10.60 -17.11
N GLU A 30 15.32 10.28 -17.98
CA GLU A 30 14.21 11.18 -18.27
C GLU A 30 13.45 11.52 -16.98
N LYS A 31 13.23 12.81 -16.73
CA LYS A 31 12.56 13.26 -15.51
C LYS A 31 11.12 12.73 -15.48
N ALA A 32 10.74 12.09 -14.38
CA ALA A 32 9.37 11.62 -14.20
C ALA A 32 8.36 12.78 -14.23
N LYS A 33 7.29 12.62 -14.98
CA LYS A 33 6.18 13.59 -15.00
C LYS A 33 5.41 13.52 -13.70
N VAL A 34 5.20 14.66 -13.06
CA VAL A 34 4.40 14.79 -11.84
C VAL A 34 3.19 15.66 -12.14
N TYR A 35 2.00 15.13 -11.85
CA TYR A 35 0.74 15.85 -11.99
C TYR A 35 0.29 16.32 -10.62
N PHE A 36 -0.06 17.59 -10.51
CA PHE A 36 -0.40 18.24 -9.25
C PHE A 36 -1.71 19.00 -9.35
N THR A 37 -2.51 18.96 -8.30
CA THR A 37 -3.63 19.88 -8.07
C THR A 37 -3.61 20.34 -6.60
N ASP A 38 -4.05 21.56 -6.36
CA ASP A 38 -4.18 22.11 -5.01
C ASP A 38 -5.54 21.74 -4.36
N PHE A 39 -5.69 22.08 -3.08
CA PHE A 39 -6.93 21.88 -2.33
C PHE A 39 -7.92 23.05 -2.42
N ARG A 40 -7.62 24.08 -3.21
CA ARG A 40 -8.52 25.22 -3.36
C ARG A 40 -9.76 24.80 -4.18
N THR A 41 -10.91 25.18 -3.67
CA THR A 41 -12.20 25.03 -4.36
C THR A 41 -12.88 26.38 -4.46
N LYS A 42 -13.57 26.64 -5.55
CA LYS A 42 -14.41 27.85 -5.74
C LYS A 42 -15.87 27.46 -5.53
N ALA A 43 -16.73 28.41 -5.12
CA ALA A 43 -18.14 28.17 -4.87
C ALA A 43 -18.87 27.49 -6.05
N ASN A 44 -18.51 27.88 -7.28
CA ASN A 44 -19.07 27.32 -8.52
C ASN A 44 -18.06 26.50 -9.31
N GLY A 45 -17.01 25.96 -8.65
CA GLY A 45 -15.97 25.18 -9.28
C GLY A 45 -15.99 23.70 -8.86
N ASP A 46 -15.06 22.93 -9.41
CA ASP A 46 -14.91 21.52 -9.10
C ASP A 46 -14.57 21.29 -7.62
N GLY A 47 -15.30 20.41 -6.96
CA GLY A 47 -14.92 19.87 -5.66
C GLY A 47 -13.68 18.98 -5.72
N LEU A 48 -13.08 18.68 -4.55
CA LEU A 48 -11.85 17.88 -4.48
C LEU A 48 -11.96 16.51 -5.15
N PRO A 49 -13.07 15.73 -5.02
CA PRO A 49 -13.20 14.46 -5.73
C PRO A 49 -13.18 14.63 -7.26
N THR A 50 -13.85 15.64 -7.81
CA THR A 50 -13.85 15.94 -9.25
C THR A 50 -12.47 16.35 -9.74
N LYS A 51 -11.78 17.21 -8.99
CA LYS A 51 -10.38 17.59 -9.28
C LYS A 51 -9.47 16.36 -9.32
N LEU A 52 -9.66 15.42 -8.39
CA LEU A 52 -8.92 14.16 -8.35
C LEU A 52 -9.21 13.32 -9.60
N LYS A 53 -10.48 13.10 -9.96
CA LYS A 53 -10.87 12.35 -11.16
C LYS A 53 -10.21 12.94 -12.43
N ASN A 54 -10.26 14.25 -12.59
CA ASN A 54 -9.66 14.93 -13.73
C ASN A 54 -8.13 14.79 -13.72
N LEU A 55 -7.49 14.88 -12.54
CA LEU A 55 -6.05 14.75 -12.40
C LEU A 55 -5.55 13.36 -12.78
N ILE A 56 -6.20 12.30 -12.30
CA ILE A 56 -5.78 10.92 -12.58
C ILE A 56 -6.01 10.52 -14.03
N LYS A 57 -7.08 10.99 -14.66
CA LYS A 57 -7.30 10.83 -16.11
C LYS A 57 -6.19 11.51 -16.90
N LYS A 58 -5.86 12.77 -16.57
CA LYS A 58 -4.77 13.52 -17.21
C LYS A 58 -3.39 12.90 -16.97
N ALA A 59 -3.22 12.21 -15.83
CA ALA A 59 -1.98 11.53 -15.48
C ALA A 59 -1.77 10.20 -16.24
N GLY A 60 -2.71 9.81 -17.10
CA GLY A 60 -2.60 8.68 -17.99
C GLY A 60 -3.44 7.45 -17.60
N LEU A 61 -4.29 7.54 -16.55
CA LEU A 61 -5.19 6.42 -16.23
C LEU A 61 -6.18 6.17 -17.38
N ALA A 62 -6.58 7.22 -18.10
CA ALA A 62 -7.48 7.11 -19.24
C ALA A 62 -6.85 6.42 -20.47
N ASP A 63 -5.51 6.36 -20.53
CA ASP A 63 -4.78 5.73 -21.62
C ASP A 63 -4.55 4.23 -21.40
N LEU A 64 -4.96 3.73 -20.21
CA LEU A 64 -4.87 2.31 -19.89
C LEU A 64 -6.08 1.56 -20.42
N ASP A 65 -5.81 0.43 -21.05
CA ASP A 65 -6.84 -0.56 -21.32
C ASP A 65 -7.22 -1.25 -19.99
N LEU A 66 -8.34 -0.84 -19.41
CA LEU A 66 -8.86 -1.40 -18.14
C LEU A 66 -10.05 -2.34 -18.35
N GLU A 67 -10.56 -2.49 -19.57
CA GLU A 67 -11.77 -3.26 -19.85
C GLU A 67 -11.67 -4.69 -19.32
N GLY A 68 -12.58 -5.06 -18.43
CA GLY A 68 -12.67 -6.38 -17.80
C GLY A 68 -11.57 -6.72 -16.79
N LYS A 69 -10.54 -5.86 -16.62
CA LYS A 69 -9.36 -6.13 -15.78
C LYS A 69 -9.62 -5.92 -14.30
N PHE A 70 -9.05 -6.77 -13.46
CA PHE A 70 -9.00 -6.57 -12.02
C PHE A 70 -8.01 -5.47 -11.65
N VAL A 71 -8.51 -4.44 -10.96
CA VAL A 71 -7.71 -3.27 -10.57
C VAL A 71 -7.61 -3.21 -9.06
N ALA A 72 -6.44 -3.52 -8.51
CA ALA A 72 -6.16 -3.37 -7.08
C ALA A 72 -5.85 -1.90 -6.75
N ILE A 73 -6.68 -1.29 -5.92
CA ILE A 73 -6.43 0.04 -5.36
C ILE A 73 -5.90 -0.15 -3.93
N LYS A 74 -4.57 -0.10 -3.78
CA LYS A 74 -3.88 -0.28 -2.50
C LYS A 74 -3.87 1.00 -1.71
N MET A 75 -4.41 0.94 -0.52
CA MET A 75 -4.38 2.06 0.42
C MET A 75 -4.34 1.55 1.87
N HIS A 76 -4.10 2.47 2.79
CA HIS A 76 -4.20 2.22 4.23
C HIS A 76 -5.59 2.69 4.70
N PHE A 77 -6.34 1.82 5.36
CA PHE A 77 -7.71 2.11 5.80
C PHE A 77 -7.79 2.90 7.12
N GLY A 78 -6.66 3.33 7.68
CA GLY A 78 -6.58 3.99 8.98
C GLY A 78 -6.41 3.00 10.13
N GLU A 79 -6.38 3.53 11.34
CA GLU A 79 -6.39 2.79 12.60
C GLU A 79 -7.60 3.24 13.42
N LEU A 80 -8.12 2.40 14.31
CA LEU A 80 -9.19 2.79 15.21
C LEU A 80 -8.74 3.97 16.11
N GLY A 81 -9.60 4.99 16.18
CA GLY A 81 -9.31 6.21 16.95
C GLY A 81 -8.42 7.24 16.25
N ASN A 82 -7.82 6.94 15.11
CA ASN A 82 -7.04 7.89 14.32
C ASN A 82 -7.86 8.37 13.12
N ILE A 83 -8.01 9.68 12.95
CA ILE A 83 -8.75 10.31 11.85
C ILE A 83 -7.85 10.90 10.76
N SER A 84 -6.52 10.77 10.88
CA SER A 84 -5.54 11.29 9.92
C SER A 84 -5.21 10.26 8.83
N TYR A 85 -6.20 9.85 8.07
CA TYR A 85 -6.05 8.95 6.91
C TYR A 85 -6.75 9.53 5.68
N LEU A 86 -6.47 8.97 4.50
CA LEU A 86 -7.19 9.34 3.27
C LEU A 86 -8.65 8.94 3.39
N ARG A 87 -9.55 9.90 3.18
CA ARG A 87 -10.99 9.68 3.34
C ARG A 87 -11.57 8.78 2.25
N PRO A 88 -12.64 8.01 2.55
CA PRO A 88 -13.33 7.15 1.58
C PRO A 88 -13.74 7.84 0.28
N ASN A 89 -14.07 9.14 0.33
CA ASN A 89 -14.44 9.95 -0.83
C ASN A 89 -13.35 10.00 -1.90
N TYR A 90 -12.06 9.99 -1.52
CA TYR A 90 -10.96 9.94 -2.49
C TYR A 90 -10.84 8.55 -3.12
N ALA A 91 -11.00 7.48 -2.31
CA ALA A 91 -11.06 6.13 -2.83
C ALA A 91 -12.22 5.96 -3.82
N ARG A 92 -13.42 6.47 -3.48
CA ARG A 92 -14.59 6.48 -4.34
C ARG A 92 -14.31 7.18 -5.68
N ALA A 93 -13.65 8.32 -5.67
CA ALA A 93 -13.31 9.05 -6.89
C ALA A 93 -12.40 8.23 -7.83
N VAL A 94 -11.43 7.49 -7.28
CA VAL A 94 -10.57 6.59 -8.06
C VAL A 94 -11.36 5.40 -8.59
N VAL A 95 -12.17 4.76 -7.75
CA VAL A 95 -13.05 3.64 -8.11
C VAL A 95 -13.98 4.01 -9.26
N ASP A 96 -14.61 5.18 -9.20
CA ASP A 96 -15.52 5.66 -10.24
C ASP A 96 -14.79 5.76 -11.60
N VAL A 97 -13.59 6.35 -11.63
CA VAL A 97 -12.81 6.46 -12.88
C VAL A 97 -12.41 5.08 -13.42
N VAL A 98 -11.99 4.15 -12.55
CA VAL A 98 -11.68 2.79 -12.99
C VAL A 98 -12.89 2.11 -13.61
N LYS A 99 -14.07 2.25 -13.00
CA LYS A 99 -15.33 1.71 -13.53
C LYS A 99 -15.76 2.38 -14.84
N GLU A 100 -15.61 3.69 -14.94
CA GLU A 100 -15.87 4.43 -16.19
C GLU A 100 -15.02 3.92 -17.37
N LEU A 101 -13.82 3.39 -17.06
CA LEU A 101 -12.90 2.81 -18.04
C LEU A 101 -13.06 1.28 -18.21
N GLY A 102 -14.17 0.70 -17.74
CA GLY A 102 -14.49 -0.72 -17.86
C GLY A 102 -13.75 -1.65 -16.90
N GLY A 103 -12.94 -1.11 -15.97
CA GLY A 103 -12.18 -1.90 -15.01
C GLY A 103 -13.03 -2.45 -13.85
N ARG A 104 -12.54 -3.50 -13.20
CA ARG A 104 -13.14 -4.18 -12.05
C ARG A 104 -12.36 -3.87 -10.78
N PRO A 105 -12.59 -2.69 -10.13
CA PRO A 105 -11.80 -2.25 -8.99
C PRO A 105 -12.16 -2.99 -7.72
N PHE A 106 -11.15 -3.16 -6.85
CA PHE A 106 -11.31 -3.49 -5.44
C PHE A 106 -10.30 -2.69 -4.60
N LEU A 107 -10.67 -2.33 -3.37
CA LEU A 107 -9.72 -1.77 -2.42
C LEU A 107 -9.00 -2.88 -1.70
N THR A 108 -7.72 -2.68 -1.39
CA THR A 108 -6.94 -3.68 -0.67
C THR A 108 -5.89 -3.06 0.25
N ASP A 109 -5.58 -3.79 1.30
CA ASP A 109 -4.41 -3.65 2.18
C ASP A 109 -4.01 -5.05 2.64
N CYS A 110 -2.83 -5.23 3.22
CA CYS A 110 -2.41 -6.47 3.86
C CYS A 110 -2.35 -6.30 5.39
N ASN A 111 -2.54 -7.40 6.12
CA ASN A 111 -2.54 -7.41 7.57
C ASN A 111 -1.24 -6.86 8.16
N THR A 112 -1.32 -6.32 9.38
CA THR A 112 -0.15 -5.77 10.08
C THR A 112 0.66 -6.86 10.78
N LEU A 113 1.95 -6.60 10.97
CA LEU A 113 2.82 -7.43 11.79
C LEU A 113 2.57 -7.19 13.29
N TYR A 114 2.46 -5.92 13.68
CA TYR A 114 2.27 -5.51 15.07
C TYR A 114 0.84 -5.79 15.58
N PRO A 115 0.63 -5.92 16.89
CA PRO A 115 -0.68 -6.02 17.52
C PRO A 115 -1.51 -4.78 17.22
N GLY A 116 -2.83 -4.96 17.04
CA GLY A 116 -3.77 -3.89 16.75
C GLY A 116 -5.00 -4.40 16.00
N SER A 117 -5.82 -3.47 15.54
CA SER A 117 -7.10 -3.75 14.88
C SER A 117 -7.01 -4.23 13.43
N ARG A 118 -5.81 -4.55 12.94
CA ARG A 118 -5.57 -4.98 11.55
C ARG A 118 -4.68 -6.23 11.45
N LYS A 119 -4.64 -7.05 12.51
CA LYS A 119 -3.76 -8.22 12.58
C LYS A 119 -4.29 -9.43 11.79
N ASN A 120 -5.58 -9.51 11.54
CA ASN A 120 -6.24 -10.53 10.71
C ASN A 120 -7.32 -9.88 9.86
N ALA A 121 -7.80 -10.57 8.82
CA ALA A 121 -8.73 -9.98 7.86
C ALA A 121 -10.06 -9.54 8.46
N LEU A 122 -10.58 -10.22 9.48
CA LEU A 122 -11.86 -9.87 10.10
C LEU A 122 -11.76 -8.55 10.85
N GLU A 123 -10.76 -8.43 11.72
CA GLU A 123 -10.48 -7.20 12.46
C GLU A 123 -10.10 -6.07 11.52
N HIS A 124 -9.32 -6.36 10.48
CA HIS A 124 -8.89 -5.38 9.49
C HIS A 124 -10.06 -4.82 8.69
N LEU A 125 -11.00 -5.67 8.26
CA LEU A 125 -12.24 -5.22 7.61
C LEU A 125 -13.11 -4.43 8.57
N TYR A 126 -13.22 -4.86 9.83
CA TYR A 126 -13.96 -4.12 10.84
C TYR A 126 -13.36 -2.72 11.05
N CYS A 127 -12.05 -2.61 11.20
CA CYS A 127 -11.34 -1.34 11.28
C CYS A 127 -11.60 -0.45 10.04
N ALA A 128 -11.60 -1.03 8.84
CA ALA A 128 -11.93 -0.31 7.62
C ALA A 128 -13.37 0.24 7.66
N TRP A 129 -14.33 -0.55 8.12
CA TRP A 129 -15.74 -0.14 8.23
C TRP A 129 -15.94 0.98 9.25
N GLU A 130 -15.34 0.89 10.42
CA GLU A 130 -15.38 1.94 11.45
C GLU A 130 -14.78 3.27 10.91
N ASN A 131 -13.78 3.18 10.04
CA ASN A 131 -13.19 4.32 9.35
C ASN A 131 -13.95 4.76 8.08
N GLY A 132 -15.14 4.20 7.84
CA GLY A 132 -16.06 4.57 6.77
C GLY A 132 -15.78 3.93 5.42
N PHE A 133 -14.85 2.97 5.31
CA PHE A 133 -14.60 2.21 4.09
C PHE A 133 -15.52 0.98 4.03
N THR A 134 -16.63 1.11 3.33
CA THR A 134 -17.55 0.01 3.05
C THR A 134 -17.78 -0.10 1.54
N PRO A 135 -18.23 -1.25 1.02
CA PRO A 135 -18.58 -1.36 -0.39
C PRO A 135 -19.61 -0.32 -0.86
N LEU A 136 -20.49 0.13 0.03
CA LEU A 136 -21.47 1.17 -0.27
C LEU A 136 -20.82 2.56 -0.39
N THR A 137 -19.91 2.91 0.51
CA THR A 137 -19.26 4.23 0.53
C THR A 137 -18.21 4.37 -0.57
N VAL A 138 -17.39 3.34 -0.78
CA VAL A 138 -16.30 3.37 -1.77
C VAL A 138 -16.71 2.86 -3.15
N GLY A 139 -17.85 2.16 -3.26
CA GLY A 139 -18.42 1.70 -4.52
C GLY A 139 -17.76 0.46 -5.13
N CYS A 140 -16.94 -0.28 -4.38
CA CYS A 140 -16.34 -1.54 -4.83
C CYS A 140 -16.10 -2.50 -3.65
N PRO A 141 -15.84 -3.79 -3.88
CA PRO A 141 -15.43 -4.72 -2.84
C PRO A 141 -14.14 -4.27 -2.13
N ILE A 142 -13.97 -4.74 -0.88
CA ILE A 142 -12.75 -4.58 -0.09
C ILE A 142 -12.21 -5.98 0.20
N LEU A 143 -10.96 -6.24 -0.16
CA LEU A 143 -10.28 -7.51 0.03
C LEU A 143 -9.00 -7.30 0.83
N ILE A 144 -8.77 -8.14 1.84
CA ILE A 144 -7.49 -8.15 2.55
C ILE A 144 -6.54 -9.04 1.74
N GLY A 145 -5.46 -8.43 1.24
CA GLY A 145 -4.63 -8.94 0.17
C GLY A 145 -3.85 -10.21 0.49
N ASP A 146 -3.56 -10.45 1.77
CA ASP A 146 -2.80 -11.59 2.27
C ASP A 146 -3.66 -12.61 3.06
N GLY A 147 -5.00 -12.57 2.84
CA GLY A 147 -5.95 -13.53 3.36
C GLY A 147 -6.23 -13.40 4.86
N LEU A 148 -6.93 -14.41 5.42
CA LEU A 148 -7.48 -14.35 6.77
C LEU A 148 -6.42 -14.10 7.84
N LYS A 149 -5.29 -14.79 7.76
CA LYS A 149 -4.21 -14.76 8.78
C LYS A 149 -2.94 -14.06 8.31
N GLY A 150 -2.96 -13.36 7.17
CA GLY A 150 -1.79 -12.71 6.62
C GLY A 150 -0.75 -13.65 6.00
N THR A 151 -1.17 -14.85 5.58
CA THR A 151 -0.30 -15.92 5.08
C THR A 151 -0.56 -16.31 3.62
N ASP A 152 -1.56 -15.71 2.97
CA ASP A 152 -1.82 -15.94 1.56
C ASP A 152 -0.93 -15.02 0.71
N GLU A 153 0.16 -15.58 0.23
CA GLU A 153 1.28 -14.83 -0.35
C GLU A 153 1.82 -15.46 -1.64
N VAL A 154 2.51 -14.63 -2.42
CA VAL A 154 3.31 -15.04 -3.58
C VAL A 154 4.74 -14.56 -3.36
N GLU A 155 5.70 -15.47 -3.50
CA GLU A 155 7.13 -15.12 -3.45
C GLU A 155 7.57 -14.53 -4.79
N VAL A 156 8.21 -13.36 -4.74
CA VAL A 156 8.71 -12.64 -5.90
C VAL A 156 10.20 -12.38 -5.73
N PRO A 157 11.05 -12.84 -6.66
CA PRO A 157 12.49 -12.60 -6.58
C PRO A 157 12.83 -11.10 -6.62
N VAL A 158 13.68 -10.64 -5.71
CA VAL A 158 14.19 -9.27 -5.64
C VAL A 158 15.62 -9.24 -6.17
N ALA A 159 15.78 -8.79 -7.42
CA ALA A 159 17.11 -8.71 -8.03
C ALA A 159 17.96 -7.61 -7.38
N GLY A 160 19.10 -7.98 -6.81
CA GLY A 160 20.02 -7.06 -6.12
C GLY A 160 19.55 -6.65 -4.73
N GLY A 161 18.62 -7.39 -4.13
CA GLY A 161 18.23 -7.23 -2.74
C GLY A 161 19.38 -7.62 -1.80
N GLU A 162 19.75 -6.70 -0.90
CA GLU A 162 20.81 -6.93 0.09
C GLU A 162 20.28 -7.71 1.30
N TYR A 163 19.05 -7.41 1.72
CA TYR A 163 18.44 -7.96 2.94
C TYR A 163 17.31 -8.95 2.66
N VAL A 164 16.68 -8.86 1.48
CA VAL A 164 15.57 -9.72 1.09
C VAL A 164 15.78 -10.24 -0.33
N GLU A 165 15.98 -11.53 -0.47
CA GLU A 165 16.13 -12.18 -1.77
C GLU A 165 14.81 -12.40 -2.49
N LYS A 166 13.73 -12.63 -1.74
CA LYS A 166 12.37 -12.85 -2.23
C LYS A 166 11.37 -12.05 -1.41
N ALA A 167 10.63 -11.16 -2.04
CA ALA A 167 9.53 -10.45 -1.41
C ALA A 167 8.29 -11.35 -1.34
N LYS A 168 7.66 -11.46 -0.16
CA LYS A 168 6.40 -12.17 0.05
C LYS A 168 5.25 -11.18 -0.01
N ILE A 169 4.54 -11.17 -1.13
CA ILE A 169 3.49 -10.21 -1.46
C ILE A 169 2.12 -10.87 -1.33
N GLY A 170 1.15 -10.15 -0.76
CA GLY A 170 -0.23 -10.62 -0.64
C GLY A 170 -0.81 -11.05 -1.99
N ARG A 171 -1.44 -12.23 -2.03
CA ARG A 171 -1.90 -12.87 -3.27
C ARG A 171 -2.85 -12.00 -4.06
N ALA A 172 -3.85 -11.38 -3.44
CA ALA A 172 -4.81 -10.56 -4.17
C ALA A 172 -4.18 -9.35 -4.88
N VAL A 173 -3.04 -8.85 -4.37
CA VAL A 173 -2.26 -7.80 -5.03
C VAL A 173 -1.59 -8.36 -6.29
N MET A 174 -1.07 -9.59 -6.22
CA MET A 174 -0.36 -10.23 -7.34
C MET A 174 -1.30 -10.75 -8.43
N ASP A 175 -2.54 -11.10 -8.07
CA ASP A 175 -3.55 -11.59 -8.99
C ASP A 175 -4.24 -10.45 -9.78
N ALA A 176 -4.07 -9.20 -9.35
CA ALA A 176 -4.59 -8.04 -10.07
C ALA A 176 -3.83 -7.79 -11.38
N ASP A 177 -4.55 -7.40 -12.43
CA ASP A 177 -3.98 -7.02 -13.72
C ASP A 177 -3.34 -5.64 -13.67
N VAL A 178 -3.95 -4.73 -12.89
CA VAL A 178 -3.50 -3.35 -12.73
C VAL A 178 -3.46 -3.00 -11.24
N PHE A 179 -2.44 -2.24 -10.87
CA PHE A 179 -2.20 -1.81 -9.50
C PHE A 179 -2.16 -0.29 -9.39
N ILE A 180 -2.94 0.27 -8.48
CA ILE A 180 -2.97 1.71 -8.14
C ILE A 180 -2.60 1.88 -6.68
N SER A 181 -1.55 2.64 -6.39
CA SER A 181 -1.21 3.03 -5.01
C SER A 181 -1.87 4.35 -4.66
N LEU A 182 -2.85 4.32 -3.76
CA LEU A 182 -3.51 5.50 -3.21
C LEU A 182 -2.91 5.78 -1.82
N SER A 183 -1.91 6.65 -1.78
CA SER A 183 -1.03 6.79 -0.63
C SER A 183 -1.25 8.09 0.14
N HIS A 184 -1.31 7.99 1.46
CA HIS A 184 -1.25 9.12 2.38
C HIS A 184 0.22 9.47 2.66
N PHE A 185 0.60 10.72 2.43
CA PHE A 185 1.94 11.21 2.78
C PHE A 185 1.93 11.76 4.21
N LYS A 186 2.75 11.18 5.06
CA LYS A 186 2.85 11.52 6.49
C LYS A 186 4.27 11.35 7.02
N GLY A 187 4.55 11.87 8.21
CA GLY A 187 5.77 11.56 8.96
C GLY A 187 5.84 10.08 9.35
N HIS A 188 7.04 9.57 9.57
CA HIS A 188 7.32 8.23 10.07
C HIS A 188 8.57 8.26 10.95
N GLU A 189 8.49 7.67 12.13
CA GLU A 189 9.53 7.72 13.17
C GLU A 189 10.86 7.09 12.74
N GLU A 190 10.82 5.94 12.06
CA GLU A 190 12.03 5.23 11.61
C GLU A 190 12.49 5.68 10.22
N ALA A 191 11.56 5.81 9.26
CA ALA A 191 11.89 6.11 7.86
C ALA A 191 11.84 7.60 7.50
N GLY A 192 11.63 8.50 8.48
CA GLY A 192 11.44 9.92 8.29
C GLY A 192 10.07 10.28 7.72
N PHE A 193 9.61 9.59 6.66
CA PHE A 193 8.27 9.77 6.11
C PHE A 193 7.70 8.46 5.56
N GLY A 194 6.37 8.35 5.56
CA GLY A 194 5.59 7.32 4.88
C GLY A 194 4.87 7.91 3.68
N GLY A 195 4.90 7.19 2.57
CA GLY A 195 4.24 7.59 1.32
C GLY A 195 4.06 6.39 0.40
N ALA A 196 4.15 6.61 -0.92
CA ALA A 196 3.90 5.56 -1.91
C ALA A 196 4.87 4.38 -1.78
N LEU A 197 6.18 4.63 -1.58
CA LEU A 197 7.17 3.56 -1.44
C LEU A 197 6.85 2.65 -0.25
N LYS A 198 6.49 3.21 0.91
CA LYS A 198 6.12 2.41 2.09
C LYS A 198 4.77 1.72 1.92
N ASN A 199 3.79 2.41 1.30
CA ASN A 199 2.48 1.82 1.00
C ASN A 199 2.59 0.59 0.08
N ILE A 200 3.57 0.57 -0.81
CA ILE A 200 3.84 -0.55 -1.72
C ILE A 200 4.77 -1.55 -1.06
N GLY A 201 5.99 -1.14 -0.73
CA GLY A 201 7.07 -2.03 -0.28
C GLY A 201 6.72 -2.78 0.99
N MET A 202 6.33 -2.06 2.04
CA MET A 202 5.88 -2.67 3.29
C MET A 202 4.40 -3.06 3.25
N GLY A 203 3.54 -2.19 2.67
CA GLY A 203 2.10 -2.32 2.73
C GLY A 203 1.55 -3.51 1.94
N CYS A 204 2.17 -3.94 0.85
CA CYS A 204 1.75 -5.11 0.06
C CYS A 204 2.35 -6.43 0.56
N GLY A 205 3.32 -6.38 1.46
CA GLY A 205 3.91 -7.58 2.08
C GLY A 205 2.87 -8.36 2.90
N SER A 206 2.95 -9.69 2.87
CA SER A 206 2.25 -10.55 3.82
C SER A 206 2.80 -10.31 5.24
N THR A 207 2.15 -10.87 6.27
CA THR A 207 2.67 -10.81 7.64
C THR A 207 4.07 -11.41 7.74
N ARG A 208 4.35 -12.54 7.06
CA ARG A 208 5.69 -13.15 7.00
C ARG A 208 6.68 -12.26 6.24
N GLY A 209 6.26 -11.70 5.10
CA GLY A 209 7.10 -10.78 4.34
C GLY A 209 7.49 -9.53 5.13
N LYS A 210 6.54 -8.97 5.90
CA LYS A 210 6.81 -7.86 6.82
C LYS A 210 7.79 -8.26 7.91
N ALA A 211 7.65 -9.47 8.49
CA ALA A 211 8.57 -9.98 9.51
C ALA A 211 10.00 -10.09 8.97
N GLU A 212 10.18 -10.64 7.77
CA GLU A 212 11.51 -10.73 7.12
C GLU A 212 12.14 -9.36 6.87
N MET A 213 11.35 -8.38 6.41
CA MET A 213 11.84 -7.02 6.20
C MET A 213 12.27 -6.31 7.50
N HIS A 214 11.77 -6.76 8.66
CA HIS A 214 12.17 -6.27 9.99
C HIS A 214 13.19 -7.19 10.69
N GLU A 215 13.66 -8.25 10.04
CA GLU A 215 14.53 -9.24 10.69
C GLU A 215 15.85 -8.66 11.16
N SER A 216 16.38 -7.66 10.49
CA SER A 216 17.61 -6.95 10.91
C SER A 216 17.47 -6.19 12.24
N GLU A 217 16.25 -5.95 12.69
CA GLU A 217 15.93 -5.20 13.91
C GLU A 217 15.60 -6.11 15.10
N LYS A 218 15.77 -7.44 14.97
CA LYS A 218 15.47 -8.38 16.06
C LYS A 218 16.44 -8.16 17.21
N PRO A 219 15.95 -7.94 18.44
CA PRO A 219 16.80 -7.89 19.62
C PRO A 219 17.45 -9.27 19.83
N ALA A 220 18.73 -9.27 20.13
CA ALA A 220 19.47 -10.48 20.46
C ALA A 220 19.72 -10.54 21.97
N VAL A 221 19.56 -11.73 22.56
CA VAL A 221 19.91 -11.97 23.95
C VAL A 221 21.30 -12.60 24.02
N HIS A 222 22.25 -11.93 24.66
CA HIS A 222 23.56 -12.49 24.99
C HIS A 222 23.40 -13.42 26.16
N ALA A 223 23.33 -14.73 25.90
CA ALA A 223 23.04 -15.76 26.93
C ALA A 223 24.05 -15.78 28.08
N ASP A 224 25.30 -15.41 27.79
CA ASP A 224 26.40 -15.29 28.76
C ASP A 224 26.27 -14.10 29.72
N GLN A 225 25.48 -13.09 29.34
CA GLN A 225 25.20 -11.87 30.10
C GLN A 225 23.78 -11.84 30.68
N CYS A 226 22.94 -12.77 30.26
CA CYS A 226 21.54 -12.82 30.65
C CYS A 226 21.38 -13.36 32.07
N VAL A 227 20.79 -12.57 32.96
CA VAL A 227 20.51 -12.96 34.36
C VAL A 227 19.11 -13.59 34.54
N GLY A 228 18.34 -13.75 33.45
CA GLY A 228 16.99 -14.33 33.49
C GLY A 228 15.93 -13.50 34.21
N CYS A 229 16.11 -12.20 34.31
CA CYS A 229 15.20 -11.31 35.08
C CYS A 229 13.80 -11.13 34.45
N GLY A 230 13.60 -11.53 33.19
CA GLY A 230 12.28 -11.43 32.51
C GLY A 230 11.88 -10.05 32.00
N VAL A 231 12.61 -8.97 32.31
CA VAL A 231 12.26 -7.59 31.95
C VAL A 231 12.07 -7.38 30.44
N CYS A 232 12.91 -8.03 29.62
CA CYS A 232 12.78 -7.94 28.15
C CYS A 232 11.50 -8.62 27.65
N ALA A 233 11.09 -9.76 28.24
CA ALA A 233 9.84 -10.44 27.88
C ALA A 233 8.61 -9.65 28.35
N GLU A 234 8.64 -9.10 29.56
CA GLU A 234 7.54 -8.28 30.11
C GLU A 234 7.30 -6.99 29.29
N ASN A 235 8.37 -6.42 28.73
CA ASN A 235 8.29 -5.19 27.91
C ASN A 235 8.20 -5.47 26.39
N CYS A 236 8.13 -6.74 25.97
CA CYS A 236 8.05 -7.09 24.56
C CYS A 236 6.66 -6.76 23.98
N ALA A 237 6.59 -5.79 23.07
CA ALA A 237 5.34 -5.44 22.35
C ALA A 237 4.80 -6.58 21.48
N HIS A 238 5.60 -7.60 21.19
CA HIS A 238 5.29 -8.74 20.33
C HIS A 238 5.07 -10.05 21.06
N TRP A 239 5.13 -10.05 22.39
CA TRP A 239 4.92 -11.24 23.23
C TRP A 239 5.88 -12.39 22.88
N ALA A 240 7.14 -12.07 22.57
CA ALA A 240 8.19 -13.04 22.25
C ALA A 240 8.79 -13.68 23.52
#